data_c2fa5acc1c25b25241cf412fcfdcdf2b
#
_entry.id   c2fa5acc1c25b25241cf412fcfdcdf2b
#
_cell.length_a   1.000
_cell.length_b   1.000
_cell.length_c   1.000
_cell.angle_alpha   90.00
_cell.angle_beta   90.00
_cell.angle_gamma   90.00
#
_symmetry.space_group_name_H-M   'P 1'
#
loop_
_entity.id
_entity.type
_entity.pdbx_description
1 polymer ?
#
loop_
_entity_poly.entity_id
_entity_poly.type
_entity_poly.pdbx_seq_one_letter_code
_entity_poly.pdbx_strand_id
1 'polypeptide(L)'
;MKTLNIIIPSDFTLSSLNIIPVLAERYPDQKLNISLVHFLQLSDSISDLLLLSRRSREYKLISDEFYAGCTMLKNDYADQIETITPDFFYGNTVAVFKNYLEEKETGLIAMPENHNYARLTPNSFDPTILMQRSGYKIITLKAKVKQPLTIVNVEAEHELLEV
;
A
#
# COMPACT_ATOMS: atom_id res chain seq x y z
N MET A 1 -18.92 -15.02 -0.24
CA MET A 1 -18.51 -13.64 -0.01
C MET A 1 -18.00 -13.02 -1.26
N LYS A 2 -18.35 -11.79 -1.50
CA LYS A 2 -17.85 -11.09 -2.66
C LYS A 2 -16.43 -10.65 -2.38
N THR A 3 -15.66 -10.52 -3.43
CA THR A 3 -14.30 -10.04 -3.32
C THR A 3 -14.26 -8.56 -3.61
N LEU A 4 -13.58 -7.80 -2.78
CA LEU A 4 -13.38 -6.38 -2.97
C LEU A 4 -11.90 -6.12 -3.22
N ASN A 5 -11.59 -5.53 -4.37
CA ASN A 5 -10.21 -5.21 -4.72
C ASN A 5 -9.93 -3.78 -4.28
N ILE A 6 -8.98 -3.61 -3.38
CA ILE A 6 -8.68 -2.32 -2.78
C ILE A 6 -7.28 -1.88 -3.12
N ILE A 7 -7.15 -0.61 -3.52
CA ILE A 7 -5.85 0.00 -3.73
C ILE A 7 -5.57 0.91 -2.53
N ILE A 8 -4.42 0.75 -1.91
CA ILE A 8 -3.99 1.60 -0.82
C ILE A 8 -2.66 2.23 -1.23
N PRO A 9 -2.56 3.56 -1.31
CA PRO A 9 -1.29 4.20 -1.61
C PRO A 9 -0.34 3.94 -0.45
N SER A 10 0.87 3.58 -0.71
CA SER A 10 1.81 3.19 0.33
C SER A 10 3.22 3.66 0.03
N ASP A 11 3.96 3.97 1.07
CA ASP A 11 5.38 4.26 0.96
C ASP A 11 6.17 3.09 1.53
N PHE A 12 5.50 1.95 1.71
CA PHE A 12 6.09 0.71 2.20
C PHE A 12 6.74 0.84 3.59
N THR A 13 6.27 1.79 4.39
CA THR A 13 6.63 1.85 5.79
C THR A 13 5.66 0.97 6.56
N LEU A 14 6.05 0.49 7.71
CA LEU A 14 5.17 -0.34 8.51
C LEU A 14 3.90 0.40 8.89
N SER A 15 3.99 1.71 9.12
CA SER A 15 2.81 2.49 9.49
C SER A 15 1.77 2.52 8.38
N SER A 16 2.17 2.33 7.12
CA SER A 16 1.21 2.33 6.02
C SER A 16 0.29 1.11 6.08
N LEU A 17 0.63 0.11 6.87
CA LEU A 17 -0.19 -1.09 7.02
C LEU A 17 -1.27 -0.91 8.07
N ASN A 18 -1.23 0.17 8.84
CA ASN A 18 -2.12 0.35 9.99
C ASN A 18 -3.60 0.51 9.63
N ILE A 19 -3.94 0.82 8.40
CA ILE A 19 -5.35 0.93 8.04
C ILE A 19 -5.96 -0.42 7.63
N ILE A 20 -5.13 -1.44 7.43
CA ILE A 20 -5.65 -2.74 6.99
C ILE A 20 -6.60 -3.35 8.00
N PRO A 21 -6.29 -3.35 9.30
CA PRO A 21 -7.25 -3.86 10.28
C PRO A 21 -8.57 -3.08 10.27
N VAL A 22 -8.49 -1.76 10.02
CA VAL A 22 -9.67 -0.92 9.97
C VAL A 22 -10.53 -1.30 8.77
N LEU A 23 -9.88 -1.61 7.63
CA LEU A 23 -10.61 -2.04 6.44
C LEU A 23 -11.30 -3.38 6.69
N ALA A 24 -10.62 -4.30 7.36
CA ALA A 24 -11.19 -5.61 7.63
C ALA A 24 -12.45 -5.48 8.50
N GLU A 25 -12.43 -4.58 9.46
CA GLU A 25 -13.57 -4.34 10.30
C GLU A 25 -14.72 -3.65 9.57
N ARG A 26 -14.37 -2.79 8.61
CA ARG A 26 -15.39 -2.04 7.89
C ARG A 26 -16.13 -2.90 6.88
N TYR A 27 -15.49 -3.90 6.32
CA TYR A 27 -16.07 -4.76 5.30
C TYR A 27 -16.08 -6.23 5.73
N PRO A 28 -16.74 -6.53 6.84
CA PRO A 28 -16.66 -7.88 7.42
C PRO A 28 -17.25 -8.98 6.55
N ASP A 29 -18.12 -8.63 5.62
CA ASP A 29 -18.75 -9.62 4.78
C ASP A 29 -18.12 -9.78 3.41
N GLN A 30 -16.93 -9.27 3.22
CA GLN A 30 -16.26 -9.36 1.94
C GLN A 30 -14.88 -9.94 2.05
N LYS A 31 -14.42 -10.57 0.98
CA LYS A 31 -13.05 -11.02 0.90
C LYS A 31 -12.27 -9.85 0.34
N LEU A 32 -11.11 -9.58 0.87
CA LEU A 32 -10.32 -8.42 0.46
C LEU A 32 -9.06 -8.80 -0.27
N ASN A 33 -8.84 -8.19 -1.42
CA ASN A 33 -7.59 -8.30 -2.15
C ASN A 33 -6.99 -6.91 -2.07
N ILE A 34 -5.88 -6.77 -1.38
CA ILE A 34 -5.28 -5.48 -1.11
C ILE A 34 -4.00 -5.30 -1.87
N SER A 35 -3.90 -4.20 -2.63
CA SER A 35 -2.68 -3.83 -3.31
C SER A 35 -2.16 -2.57 -2.65
N LEU A 36 -0.92 -2.62 -2.16
CA LEU A 36 -0.27 -1.48 -1.56
C LEU A 36 0.62 -0.88 -2.65
N VAL A 37 0.27 0.29 -3.12
CA VAL A 37 0.84 0.84 -4.35
C VAL A 37 1.69 2.07 -4.09
N HIS A 38 2.93 2.04 -4.55
CA HIS A 38 3.82 3.18 -4.48
C HIS A 38 3.85 3.83 -5.86
N PHE A 39 3.80 5.16 -5.90
CA PHE A 39 3.66 5.89 -7.16
C PHE A 39 4.98 6.52 -7.62
N LEU A 40 5.38 6.21 -8.83
CA LEU A 40 6.60 6.72 -9.41
C LEU A 40 6.30 7.46 -10.71
N GLN A 41 6.90 8.64 -10.88
CA GLN A 41 6.72 9.38 -12.10
C GLN A 41 7.55 8.77 -13.21
N LEU A 42 7.04 8.85 -14.44
CA LEU A 42 7.81 8.48 -15.58
C LEU A 42 8.53 9.70 -16.05
N SER A 43 9.81 9.54 -16.34
CA SER A 43 10.58 10.59 -16.94
C SER A 43 10.50 10.43 -18.45
N ASP A 44 10.70 11.53 -19.17
CA ASP A 44 10.68 11.50 -20.62
C ASP A 44 12.04 11.04 -21.15
N SER A 45 13.01 10.78 -20.32
CA SER A 45 14.31 10.39 -20.80
C SER A 45 14.29 8.97 -21.33
N ILE A 46 15.01 8.74 -22.42
CA ILE A 46 15.09 7.43 -23.01
C ILE A 46 15.68 6.44 -22.02
N SER A 47 16.63 6.88 -21.22
CA SER A 47 17.25 6.02 -20.23
C SER A 47 16.23 5.51 -19.24
N ASP A 48 15.34 6.38 -18.77
CA ASP A 48 14.36 5.97 -17.81
C ASP A 48 13.34 5.04 -18.46
N LEU A 49 12.99 5.28 -19.71
CA LEU A 49 12.06 4.41 -20.40
C LEU A 49 12.66 3.01 -20.56
N LEU A 50 13.96 2.96 -20.83
CA LEU A 50 14.62 1.66 -20.94
C LEU A 50 14.68 0.97 -19.60
N LEU A 51 14.72 1.72 -18.51
CA LEU A 51 14.78 1.11 -17.20
C LEU A 51 13.43 0.52 -16.78
N LEU A 52 12.36 0.88 -17.46
CA LEU A 52 11.07 0.31 -17.12
C LEU A 52 11.06 -1.21 -17.29
N SER A 53 11.90 -1.72 -18.17
CA SER A 53 11.98 -3.15 -18.37
C SER A 53 12.61 -3.84 -17.15
N ARG A 54 13.16 -3.06 -16.21
CA ARG A 54 13.81 -3.59 -15.05
C ARG A 54 13.03 -3.23 -13.80
N ARG A 55 11.70 -3.29 -13.86
CA ARG A 55 10.87 -2.92 -12.74
C ARG A 55 11.19 -3.68 -11.46
N SER A 56 11.74 -4.87 -11.59
CA SER A 56 12.07 -5.64 -10.40
C SER A 56 13.06 -4.93 -9.50
N ARG A 57 13.76 -3.90 -10.02
CA ARG A 57 14.73 -3.21 -9.21
C ARG A 57 14.07 -2.43 -8.08
N GLU A 58 12.90 -1.86 -8.31
CA GLU A 58 12.23 -1.09 -7.29
C GLU A 58 11.75 -2.00 -6.16
N TYR A 59 11.45 -3.25 -6.46
CA TYR A 59 10.97 -4.16 -5.42
C TYR A 59 12.07 -4.41 -4.37
N LYS A 60 13.32 -4.17 -4.69
CA LYS A 60 14.40 -4.34 -3.74
C LYS A 60 14.37 -3.24 -2.69
N LEU A 61 13.61 -2.17 -2.92
CA LEU A 61 13.53 -1.09 -1.97
C LEU A 61 12.51 -1.40 -0.87
N ILE A 62 11.78 -2.50 -0.99
CA ILE A 62 10.80 -2.87 0.01
C ILE A 62 11.51 -3.73 1.06
N SER A 63 11.40 -3.35 2.31
CA SER A 63 12.13 -4.05 3.36
C SER A 63 11.53 -5.40 3.70
N ASP A 64 12.34 -6.28 4.25
CA ASP A 64 11.86 -7.58 4.68
C ASP A 64 10.86 -7.40 5.81
N GLU A 65 10.99 -6.36 6.62
CA GLU A 65 10.07 -6.09 7.70
C GLU A 65 8.68 -5.76 7.15
N PHE A 66 8.63 -5.02 6.05
CA PHE A 66 7.36 -4.67 5.45
C PHE A 66 6.67 -5.96 4.95
N TYR A 67 7.41 -6.83 4.27
CA TYR A 67 6.85 -8.09 3.79
C TYR A 67 6.39 -8.95 4.97
N ALA A 68 7.13 -8.96 6.05
CA ALA A 68 6.75 -9.72 7.24
C ALA A 68 5.46 -9.15 7.83
N GLY A 69 5.31 -7.81 7.82
CA GLY A 69 4.09 -7.18 8.30
C GLY A 69 2.88 -7.56 7.45
N CYS A 70 3.07 -7.63 6.13
CA CYS A 70 1.99 -8.04 5.23
C CYS A 70 1.57 -9.49 5.54
N THR A 71 2.55 -10.36 5.76
CA THR A 71 2.27 -11.76 6.05
C THR A 71 1.52 -11.91 7.36
N MET A 72 1.92 -11.15 8.38
CA MET A 72 1.27 -11.19 9.66
C MET A 72 -0.18 -10.77 9.54
N LEU A 73 -0.45 -9.69 8.83
CA LEU A 73 -1.81 -9.22 8.67
C LEU A 73 -2.66 -10.21 7.88
N LYS A 74 -2.08 -10.82 6.86
CA LYS A 74 -2.83 -11.78 6.08
C LYS A 74 -3.18 -12.97 6.95
N ASN A 75 -2.28 -13.40 7.81
CA ASN A 75 -2.54 -14.53 8.71
C ASN A 75 -3.54 -14.17 9.80
N ASP A 76 -3.45 -12.97 10.35
CA ASP A 76 -4.35 -12.53 11.40
C ASP A 76 -5.79 -12.41 10.90
N TYR A 77 -5.98 -12.09 9.63
CA TYR A 77 -7.29 -11.94 9.04
C TYR A 77 -7.52 -12.96 7.92
N ALA A 78 -7.03 -14.19 8.15
CA ALA A 78 -7.02 -15.22 7.11
C ALA A 78 -8.40 -15.53 6.54
N ASP A 79 -9.44 -15.37 7.30
CA ASP A 79 -10.79 -15.66 6.83
C ASP A 79 -11.31 -14.58 5.91
N GLN A 80 -10.68 -13.43 5.88
CA GLN A 80 -11.17 -12.29 5.14
C GLN A 80 -10.20 -11.74 4.11
N ILE A 81 -8.92 -11.67 4.43
CA ILE A 81 -7.94 -11.11 3.51
C ILE A 81 -7.34 -12.21 2.65
N GLU A 82 -7.55 -12.11 1.35
CA GLU A 82 -7.00 -13.10 0.44
C GLU A 82 -5.58 -12.78 0.04
N THR A 83 -5.31 -11.53 -0.27
CA THR A 83 -3.96 -11.11 -0.65
C THR A 83 -3.64 -9.74 -0.12
N ILE A 84 -2.38 -9.50 0.19
CA ILE A 84 -1.82 -8.20 0.46
C ILE A 84 -0.53 -8.16 -0.35
N THR A 85 -0.50 -7.37 -1.41
CA THR A 85 0.61 -7.38 -2.34
C THR A 85 1.13 -5.97 -2.59
N PRO A 86 2.43 -5.72 -2.47
CA PRO A 86 2.99 -4.43 -2.85
C PRO A 86 3.11 -4.34 -4.36
N ASP A 87 2.94 -3.15 -4.90
CA ASP A 87 3.03 -2.93 -6.33
C ASP A 87 3.51 -1.51 -6.57
N PHE A 88 3.98 -1.22 -7.78
CA PHE A 88 4.39 0.10 -8.17
C PHE A 88 3.55 0.56 -9.35
N PHE A 89 3.09 1.81 -9.29
CA PHE A 89 2.42 2.41 -10.44
C PHE A 89 3.41 3.39 -11.05
N TYR A 90 3.58 3.30 -12.37
CA TYR A 90 4.49 4.16 -13.10
C TYR A 90 3.68 5.07 -14.02
N GLY A 91 3.68 6.34 -13.74
CA GLY A 91 2.96 7.31 -14.56
C GLY A 91 2.56 8.51 -13.75
N ASN A 92 2.04 9.55 -14.41
CA ASN A 92 1.62 10.74 -13.71
C ASN A 92 0.36 11.36 -14.30
N THR A 93 -0.36 10.65 -15.15
CA THR A 93 -1.60 11.19 -15.72
C THR A 93 -2.80 10.42 -15.21
N VAL A 94 -3.93 11.11 -15.17
CA VAL A 94 -5.17 10.52 -14.73
C VAL A 94 -5.58 9.37 -15.65
N ALA A 95 -5.38 9.53 -16.95
CA ALA A 95 -5.75 8.50 -17.91
C ALA A 95 -4.99 7.20 -17.68
N VAL A 96 -3.69 7.29 -17.47
CA VAL A 96 -2.86 6.11 -17.25
C VAL A 96 -3.25 5.47 -15.91
N PHE A 97 -3.55 6.29 -14.91
CA PHE A 97 -3.92 5.77 -13.62
C PHE A 97 -5.29 5.07 -13.68
N LYS A 98 -6.24 5.62 -14.44
CA LYS A 98 -7.54 4.98 -14.59
C LYS A 98 -7.38 3.61 -15.25
N ASN A 99 -6.50 3.51 -16.25
CA ASN A 99 -6.27 2.24 -16.92
C ASN A 99 -5.70 1.22 -15.92
N TYR A 100 -4.81 1.66 -15.06
CA TYR A 100 -4.22 0.81 -14.05
C TYR A 100 -5.31 0.30 -13.11
N LEU A 101 -6.21 1.18 -12.67
CA LEU A 101 -7.28 0.79 -11.76
C LEU A 101 -8.25 -0.20 -12.42
N GLU A 102 -8.50 -0.02 -13.71
CA GLU A 102 -9.38 -0.92 -14.44
C GLU A 102 -8.74 -2.30 -14.58
N GLU A 103 -7.47 -2.36 -14.87
CA GLU A 103 -6.79 -3.62 -15.00
C GLU A 103 -6.77 -4.37 -13.69
N LYS A 104 -6.72 -3.67 -12.59
CA LYS A 104 -6.74 -4.28 -11.28
C LYS A 104 -8.16 -4.56 -10.82
N GLU A 105 -9.15 -4.22 -11.61
CA GLU A 105 -10.56 -4.40 -11.27
C GLU A 105 -10.85 -3.77 -9.92
N THR A 106 -10.36 -2.56 -9.72
CA THR A 106 -10.43 -1.85 -8.45
C THR A 106 -11.86 -1.49 -8.08
N GLY A 107 -12.24 -1.83 -6.87
CA GLY A 107 -13.55 -1.46 -6.35
C GLY A 107 -13.49 -0.31 -5.38
N LEU A 108 -12.33 -0.06 -4.80
CA LEU A 108 -12.19 0.94 -3.76
C LEU A 108 -10.76 1.42 -3.63
N ILE A 109 -10.59 2.71 -3.37
CA ILE A 109 -9.30 3.25 -3.00
C ILE A 109 -9.42 3.64 -1.52
N ALA A 110 -8.53 3.15 -0.68
CA ALA A 110 -8.54 3.47 0.74
C ALA A 110 -7.30 4.26 1.08
N MET A 111 -7.45 5.43 1.64
CA MET A 111 -6.34 6.31 1.98
C MET A 111 -6.26 6.54 3.48
N PRO A 112 -5.06 6.49 4.05
CA PRO A 112 -4.93 6.81 5.46
C PRO A 112 -5.06 8.31 5.65
N GLU A 113 -5.67 8.72 6.75
CA GLU A 113 -5.80 10.09 7.08
C GLU A 113 -4.48 10.64 7.57
N ASN A 114 -4.12 11.82 7.12
CA ASN A 114 -2.91 12.50 7.60
C ASN A 114 -1.59 11.75 7.41
N HIS A 115 -1.48 10.95 6.39
CA HIS A 115 -0.24 10.23 6.15
C HIS A 115 0.68 11.05 5.25
N ASN A 116 1.94 11.16 5.61
CA ASN A 116 2.94 11.81 4.77
C ASN A 116 3.74 10.72 4.10
N TYR A 117 3.67 10.64 2.77
CA TYR A 117 4.32 9.57 2.05
C TYR A 117 5.82 9.81 1.91
N ALA A 118 6.60 8.86 2.38
CA ALA A 118 8.05 8.92 2.25
C ALA A 118 8.44 8.61 0.81
N ARG A 119 9.50 9.22 0.35
CA ARG A 119 10.00 8.94 -0.99
C ARG A 119 10.94 7.75 -0.93
N LEU A 120 10.73 6.78 -1.81
CA LEU A 120 11.64 5.66 -1.92
C LEU A 120 12.70 5.97 -2.97
N THR A 121 12.37 6.79 -3.94
CA THR A 121 13.30 7.19 -5.00
C THR A 121 13.04 8.66 -5.31
N PRO A 122 13.92 9.32 -6.03
CA PRO A 122 13.68 10.70 -6.44
C PRO A 122 12.42 10.84 -7.31
N ASN A 123 11.96 9.75 -7.93
CA ASN A 123 10.77 9.80 -8.78
C ASN A 123 9.48 9.52 -8.02
N SER A 124 9.56 9.23 -6.74
CA SER A 124 8.37 9.00 -5.92
C SER A 124 7.54 10.28 -5.81
N PHE A 125 6.24 10.17 -5.83
CA PHE A 125 5.39 11.34 -5.68
C PHE A 125 4.13 11.02 -4.85
N ASP A 126 3.53 12.05 -4.30
CA ASP A 126 2.32 11.93 -3.50
C ASP A 126 1.14 11.71 -4.45
N PRO A 127 0.42 10.62 -4.33
CA PRO A 127 -0.65 10.27 -5.26
C PRO A 127 -2.00 10.93 -5.00
N THR A 128 -2.11 11.75 -3.98
CA THR A 128 -3.40 12.27 -3.53
C THR A 128 -4.23 12.90 -4.64
N ILE A 129 -3.62 13.80 -5.42
CA ILE A 129 -4.36 14.49 -6.46
C ILE A 129 -4.79 13.53 -7.55
N LEU A 130 -3.89 12.60 -7.92
CA LEU A 130 -4.18 11.66 -8.97
C LEU A 130 -5.36 10.78 -8.55
N MET A 131 -5.37 10.35 -7.31
CA MET A 131 -6.45 9.54 -6.79
C MET A 131 -7.77 10.30 -6.78
N GLN A 132 -7.73 11.54 -6.33
CA GLN A 132 -8.94 12.35 -6.27
C GLN A 132 -9.55 12.57 -7.65
N ARG A 133 -8.73 12.59 -8.70
CA ARG A 133 -9.21 12.81 -10.05
C ARG A 133 -9.57 11.54 -10.78
N SER A 134 -9.39 10.38 -10.17
CA SER A 134 -9.60 9.11 -10.85
C SER A 134 -11.08 8.77 -11.09
N GLY A 135 -11.96 9.36 -10.31
CA GLY A 135 -13.39 9.04 -10.41
C GLY A 135 -13.78 7.78 -9.66
N TYR A 136 -12.82 7.12 -9.03
CA TYR A 136 -13.13 5.91 -8.27
C TYR A 136 -13.54 6.27 -6.84
N LYS A 137 -14.25 5.37 -6.18
CA LYS A 137 -14.67 5.59 -4.81
C LYS A 137 -13.45 5.62 -3.90
N ILE A 138 -13.32 6.65 -3.09
CA ILE A 138 -12.22 6.79 -2.17
C ILE A 138 -12.78 6.91 -0.76
N ILE A 139 -12.22 6.16 0.17
CA ILE A 139 -12.53 6.36 1.56
C ILE A 139 -11.25 6.74 2.28
N THR A 140 -11.37 7.58 3.30
CA THR A 140 -10.24 8.00 4.10
C THR A 140 -10.43 7.40 5.48
N LEU A 141 -9.44 6.69 5.97
CA LEU A 141 -9.57 5.99 7.22
C LEU A 141 -8.53 6.45 8.22
N LYS A 142 -8.94 6.48 9.49
CA LYS A 142 -8.03 6.82 10.55
C LYS A 142 -7.45 5.51 11.05
N ALA A 143 -6.15 5.38 10.99
CA ALA A 143 -5.48 4.17 11.41
C ALA A 143 -5.56 3.99 12.92
N LYS A 144 -5.57 2.74 13.34
CA LYS A 144 -5.53 2.45 14.76
C LYS A 144 -4.08 2.45 15.12
N VAL A 145 -3.67 3.50 15.74
CA VAL A 145 -2.29 3.63 16.05
C VAL A 145 -1.81 3.12 17.33
N LYS A 146 -2.61 2.62 18.15
CA LYS A 146 -2.16 2.28 19.40
C LYS A 146 -1.04 1.34 19.38
N GLN A 147 -0.95 0.51 18.46
CA GLN A 147 0.09 -0.39 18.49
C GLN A 147 0.63 -0.56 17.17
N PRO A 148 1.73 -0.04 16.82
CA PRO A 148 2.38 -0.22 15.56
C PRO A 148 2.69 -1.70 15.47
N LEU A 149 2.89 -2.20 14.29
CA LEU A 149 3.23 -3.58 14.15
C LEU A 149 4.50 -3.82 14.91
N THR A 150 4.46 -4.76 15.80
CA THR A 150 5.55 -4.91 16.68
C THR A 150 6.47 -6.00 16.42
N ILE A 151 6.67 -6.36 15.22
CA ILE A 151 7.57 -7.38 14.90
C ILE A 151 8.86 -7.14 15.57
N VAL A 152 9.27 -5.93 15.53
CA VAL A 152 10.51 -5.64 16.09
C VAL A 152 10.40 -5.38 17.53
N ASN A 153 9.35 -4.84 17.92
CA ASN A 153 9.20 -4.49 19.26
C ASN A 153 9.22 -5.57 20.23
N VAL A 154 8.95 -6.68 19.81
CA VAL A 154 8.89 -7.74 20.74
C VAL A 154 10.16 -7.88 21.46
N GLU A 155 11.18 -7.89 20.78
CA GLU A 155 12.41 -8.09 21.47
C GLU A 155 12.76 -6.86 22.12
N ALA A 156 12.57 -5.82 21.44
CA ALA A 156 12.96 -4.59 22.02
C ALA A 156 12.27 -4.48 23.30
N GLU A 157 11.04 -4.80 23.28
CA GLU A 157 10.36 -4.68 24.44
C GLU A 157 10.90 -5.45 25.46
N HIS A 158 11.36 -6.41 25.21
CA HIS A 158 11.88 -7.25 26.03
C HIS A 158 12.90 -6.61 26.76
N GLU A 159 13.80 -6.15 26.08
CA GLU A 159 14.85 -5.63 26.78
C GLU A 159 14.45 -4.46 27.38
N LEU A 160 13.63 -3.76 26.80
CA LEU A 160 13.27 -2.58 27.40
C LEU A 160 12.53 -2.83 28.55
N LEU A 161 11.80 -3.73 28.53
CA LEU A 161 11.03 -3.98 29.59
C LEU A 161 11.72 -4.37 30.67
N GLU A 162 12.64 -4.99 30.43
CA GLU A 162 13.32 -5.47 31.43
C GLU A 162 13.94 -4.47 31.89
N VAL A 163 13.96 -3.62 31.26
CA VAL A 163 14.57 -2.56 31.74
C VAL A 163 13.72 -1.83 32.38
#